data_09a1f308031160ad6ce07fef6b7d0ded
#
_entry.id   09a1f308031160ad6ce07fef6b7d0ded
#
_cell.length_a   1.000
_cell.length_b   1.000
_cell.length_c   1.000
_cell.angle_alpha   90.00
_cell.angle_beta   90.00
_cell.angle_gamma   90.00
#
_symmetry.space_group_name_H-M   'P 1'
#
loop_
_entity.id
_entity.type
_entity.pdbx_description
1 polymer ?
#
loop_
_entity_poly.entity_id
_entity_poly.type
_entity_poly.pdbx_seq_one_letter_code
_entity_poly.pdbx_strand_id
1 'polypeptide(L)'
;MNTYLVDLHVHTAASPDGRSSLADLAAAAKRAGLDAMAICDHDLCTPVPEALEGVLLIPACEVSTRAGHITGLFLDRPLDLEALGRLPAPEAAVAAIREAGGLAVLAHPFHRPGRREEDLPFDVDGVEAANARAAFKVPDANDRAAAFAAARSLPPVGGSDAHDAREVGNAYTELTAEALTVPALRAALAAGRSRAVLGRNTAHVRKGVSQWTKALRRGGVLRLGRAAAYVCWCAWLDVTDRR
;
A
#
# COMPACT_ATOMS: atom_id res chain seq x y z
N MET A 1 1.26 24.27 -11.46
CA MET A 1 1.17 23.00 -10.71
C MET A 1 -0.27 22.60 -10.58
N ASN A 2 -0.59 21.32 -10.77
CA ASN A 2 -1.93 20.76 -10.61
C ASN A 2 -1.91 19.75 -9.47
N THR A 3 -3.06 19.51 -8.83
CA THR A 3 -3.21 18.45 -7.85
C THR A 3 -3.74 17.19 -8.55
N TYR A 4 -3.05 16.08 -8.37
CA TYR A 4 -3.38 14.76 -8.90
C TYR A 4 -3.76 13.82 -7.77
N LEU A 5 -4.79 12.99 -7.98
CA LEU A 5 -5.25 11.99 -7.03
C LEU A 5 -4.57 10.65 -7.35
N VAL A 6 -3.76 10.15 -6.42
CA VAL A 6 -2.90 8.99 -6.65
C VAL A 6 -3.08 7.96 -5.54
N ASP A 7 -3.52 6.75 -5.87
CA ASP A 7 -3.52 5.64 -4.93
C ASP A 7 -2.12 5.00 -4.91
N LEU A 8 -1.36 5.25 -3.84
CA LEU A 8 0.05 4.85 -3.76
C LEU A 8 0.27 3.45 -3.16
N HIS A 9 -0.81 2.65 -2.99
CA HIS A 9 -0.69 1.29 -2.43
C HIS A 9 -1.77 0.36 -2.97
N VAL A 10 -1.48 -0.37 -4.06
CA VAL A 10 -2.43 -1.30 -4.70
C VAL A 10 -1.75 -2.62 -5.05
N HIS A 11 -2.42 -3.75 -4.77
CA HIS A 11 -1.93 -5.11 -5.07
C HIS A 11 -2.73 -5.75 -6.20
N THR A 12 -2.02 -6.39 -7.12
CA THR A 12 -2.60 -7.17 -8.21
C THR A 12 -2.83 -8.63 -7.83
N ALA A 13 -3.39 -9.42 -8.74
CA ALA A 13 -3.46 -10.86 -8.62
C ALA A 13 -2.09 -11.56 -8.60
N ALA A 14 -0.98 -10.88 -8.83
CA ALA A 14 0.37 -11.41 -8.67
C ALA A 14 0.77 -11.51 -7.19
N SER A 15 0.26 -10.62 -6.33
CA SER A 15 0.39 -10.75 -4.87
C SER A 15 -0.31 -12.01 -4.36
N PRO A 16 0.22 -12.67 -3.31
CA PRO A 16 -0.35 -13.92 -2.78
C PRO A 16 -1.81 -13.80 -2.30
N ASP A 17 -2.27 -12.62 -1.97
CA ASP A 17 -3.58 -12.29 -1.41
C ASP A 17 -4.39 -11.30 -2.27
N GLY A 18 -3.81 -10.79 -3.36
CA GLY A 18 -4.51 -9.98 -4.35
C GLY A 18 -5.39 -10.81 -5.28
N ARG A 19 -6.46 -10.22 -5.82
CA ARG A 19 -7.49 -10.94 -6.58
C ARG A 19 -7.77 -10.39 -7.97
N SER A 20 -7.54 -9.11 -8.17
CA SER A 20 -7.93 -8.41 -9.39
C SER A 20 -6.77 -8.33 -10.38
N SER A 21 -7.09 -8.43 -11.66
CA SER A 21 -6.13 -8.16 -12.71
C SER A 21 -5.74 -6.68 -12.72
N LEU A 22 -4.60 -6.35 -13.33
CA LEU A 22 -4.18 -4.97 -13.50
C LEU A 22 -5.24 -4.14 -14.26
N ALA A 23 -5.90 -4.74 -15.25
CA ALA A 23 -6.98 -4.09 -16.01
C ALA A 23 -8.20 -3.76 -15.14
N ASP A 24 -8.63 -4.71 -14.26
CA ASP A 24 -9.75 -4.46 -13.34
C ASP A 24 -9.44 -3.35 -12.35
N LEU A 25 -8.18 -3.28 -11.86
CA LEU A 25 -7.71 -2.25 -10.95
C LEU A 25 -7.65 -0.89 -11.64
N ALA A 26 -7.13 -0.80 -12.87
CA ALA A 26 -7.09 0.42 -13.65
C ALA A 26 -8.50 0.96 -13.96
N ALA A 27 -9.42 0.07 -14.36
CA ALA A 27 -10.81 0.44 -14.56
C ALA A 27 -11.49 0.91 -13.27
N ALA A 28 -11.12 0.34 -12.11
CA ALA A 28 -11.61 0.80 -10.81
C ALA A 28 -11.03 2.15 -10.42
N ALA A 29 -9.73 2.39 -10.63
CA ALA A 29 -9.05 3.66 -10.40
C ALA A 29 -9.69 4.78 -11.22
N LYS A 30 -9.94 4.55 -12.51
CA LYS A 30 -10.67 5.48 -13.38
C LYS A 30 -12.05 5.83 -12.85
N ARG A 31 -12.83 4.80 -12.41
CA ARG A 31 -14.17 5.04 -11.83
C ARG A 31 -14.11 5.79 -10.51
N ALA A 32 -13.03 5.64 -9.74
CA ALA A 32 -12.80 6.38 -8.50
C ALA A 32 -12.28 7.81 -8.73
N GLY A 33 -12.03 8.20 -9.98
CA GLY A 33 -11.50 9.52 -10.34
C GLY A 33 -10.02 9.70 -10.00
N LEU A 34 -9.26 8.60 -9.91
CA LEU A 34 -7.82 8.65 -9.70
C LEU A 34 -7.09 8.92 -11.01
N ASP A 35 -6.06 9.76 -10.94
CA ASP A 35 -5.17 10.07 -12.06
C ASP A 35 -4.05 9.04 -12.23
N ALA A 36 -3.60 8.44 -11.11
CA ALA A 36 -2.54 7.44 -11.11
C ALA A 36 -2.72 6.41 -9.97
N MET A 37 -2.05 5.25 -10.10
CA MET A 37 -1.92 4.28 -9.01
C MET A 37 -0.56 3.57 -9.03
N ALA A 38 -0.03 3.24 -7.85
CA ALA A 38 1.19 2.46 -7.68
C ALA A 38 0.89 0.97 -7.47
N ILE A 39 1.58 0.11 -8.21
CA ILE A 39 1.44 -1.34 -8.09
C ILE A 39 2.52 -1.87 -7.15
N CYS A 40 2.07 -2.25 -5.94
CA CYS A 40 2.92 -2.56 -4.78
C CYS A 40 2.83 -4.04 -4.39
N ASP A 41 2.96 -4.96 -5.35
CA ASP A 41 2.85 -6.39 -5.02
C ASP A 41 3.87 -6.83 -3.97
N HIS A 42 3.46 -7.73 -3.06
CA HIS A 42 4.30 -8.21 -1.97
C HIS A 42 5.51 -8.97 -2.49
N ASP A 43 6.70 -8.46 -2.16
CA ASP A 43 7.99 -9.06 -2.51
C ASP A 43 8.09 -9.41 -4.01
N LEU A 44 7.49 -8.56 -4.86
CA LEU A 44 7.45 -8.72 -6.31
C LEU A 44 7.34 -7.35 -7.00
N CYS A 45 8.28 -7.05 -7.88
CA CYS A 45 8.19 -5.89 -8.76
C CYS A 45 7.42 -6.28 -10.03
N THR A 46 6.11 -6.11 -10.02
CA THR A 46 5.25 -6.41 -11.18
C THR A 46 5.50 -5.40 -12.30
N PRO A 47 5.86 -5.85 -13.53
CA PRO A 47 5.99 -4.94 -14.66
C PRO A 47 4.64 -4.29 -15.00
N VAL A 48 4.64 -2.98 -15.20
CA VAL A 48 3.45 -2.21 -15.56
C VAL A 48 3.69 -1.40 -16.82
N PRO A 49 2.68 -1.22 -17.70
CA PRO A 49 2.78 -0.24 -18.78
C PRO A 49 2.73 1.18 -18.18
N GLU A 50 3.09 2.19 -18.98
CA GLU A 50 3.05 3.59 -18.55
C GLU A 50 1.64 4.02 -18.08
N ALA A 51 0.61 3.61 -18.81
CA ALA A 51 -0.79 3.87 -18.46
C ALA A 51 -1.70 2.73 -18.90
N LEU A 52 -2.84 2.59 -18.23
CA LEU A 52 -3.90 1.66 -18.58
C LEU A 52 -5.26 2.30 -18.27
N GLU A 53 -6.24 2.18 -19.17
CA GLU A 53 -7.58 2.79 -19.03
C GLU A 53 -7.57 4.33 -18.82
N GLY A 54 -6.45 5.00 -19.16
CA GLY A 54 -6.25 6.43 -18.93
C GLY A 54 -5.74 6.78 -17.52
N VAL A 55 -5.37 5.79 -16.71
CA VAL A 55 -4.73 5.95 -15.40
C VAL A 55 -3.22 5.71 -15.55
N LEU A 56 -2.40 6.64 -15.07
CA LEU A 56 -0.94 6.49 -15.04
C LEU A 56 -0.56 5.39 -14.03
N LEU A 57 0.32 4.46 -14.42
CA LEU A 57 0.78 3.39 -13.55
C LEU A 57 2.19 3.67 -13.05
N ILE A 58 2.36 3.57 -11.74
CA ILE A 58 3.62 3.83 -11.06
C ILE A 58 4.27 2.49 -10.70
N PRO A 59 5.48 2.20 -11.20
CA PRO A 59 6.24 1.02 -10.79
C PRO A 59 6.58 1.09 -9.32
N ALA A 60 6.22 0.03 -8.57
CA ALA A 60 6.46 -0.05 -7.14
C ALA A 60 6.61 -1.50 -6.67
N CYS A 61 6.93 -1.69 -5.39
CA CYS A 61 7.02 -3.00 -4.74
C CYS A 61 6.85 -2.82 -3.23
N GLU A 62 6.06 -3.66 -2.57
CA GLU A 62 6.02 -3.69 -1.11
C GLU A 62 6.96 -4.76 -0.58
N VAL A 63 8.08 -4.35 0.02
CA VAL A 63 9.10 -5.22 0.58
C VAL A 63 8.74 -5.61 2.02
N SER A 64 8.61 -6.91 2.28
CA SER A 64 8.43 -7.46 3.62
C SER A 64 9.76 -7.45 4.38
N THR A 65 9.86 -6.69 5.47
CA THR A 65 11.06 -6.61 6.31
C THR A 65 10.82 -7.17 7.72
N ARG A 66 11.89 -7.30 8.50
CA ARG A 66 11.80 -7.70 9.93
C ARG A 66 11.01 -6.70 10.77
N ALA A 67 10.98 -5.42 10.37
CA ALA A 67 10.28 -4.35 11.08
C ALA A 67 8.95 -3.93 10.44
N GLY A 68 8.35 -4.75 9.59
CA GLY A 68 7.12 -4.45 8.85
C GLY A 68 7.38 -4.25 7.37
N HIS A 69 6.49 -3.52 6.68
CA HIS A 69 6.60 -3.37 5.24
C HIS A 69 7.17 -1.99 4.88
N ILE A 70 7.95 -1.94 3.80
CA ILE A 70 8.44 -0.73 3.18
C ILE A 70 8.06 -0.77 1.71
N THR A 71 7.30 0.22 1.26
CA THR A 71 6.92 0.34 -0.14
C THR A 71 7.97 1.15 -0.88
N GLY A 72 8.60 0.54 -1.89
CA GLY A 72 9.42 1.25 -2.86
C GLY A 72 8.54 1.82 -3.95
N LEU A 73 8.38 3.14 -3.98
CA LEU A 73 7.56 3.85 -4.97
C LEU A 73 8.44 4.45 -6.08
N PHE A 74 7.89 4.59 -7.29
CA PHE A 74 8.55 5.25 -8.43
C PHE A 74 9.87 4.58 -8.83
N LEU A 75 9.92 3.27 -8.84
CA LEU A 75 11.13 2.51 -9.18
C LEU A 75 11.52 2.70 -10.65
N ASP A 76 12.78 3.09 -10.92
CA ASP A 76 13.32 3.20 -12.28
C ASP A 76 13.68 1.80 -12.84
N ARG A 77 13.95 0.83 -11.96
CA ARG A 77 14.24 -0.57 -12.27
C ARG A 77 13.72 -1.50 -11.18
N PRO A 78 13.43 -2.78 -11.48
CA PRO A 78 13.05 -3.76 -10.46
C PRO A 78 14.12 -3.90 -9.38
N LEU A 79 13.67 -4.20 -8.14
CA LEU A 79 14.56 -4.56 -7.03
C LEU A 79 15.13 -5.96 -7.24
N ASP A 80 16.37 -6.17 -6.86
CA ASP A 80 16.96 -7.50 -6.74
C ASP A 80 16.50 -8.13 -5.41
N LEU A 81 15.29 -8.68 -5.40
CA LEU A 81 14.67 -9.28 -4.22
C LEU A 81 15.36 -10.59 -3.80
N GLU A 82 16.05 -11.26 -4.72
CA GLU A 82 16.85 -12.45 -4.39
C GLU A 82 18.08 -12.07 -3.58
N ALA A 83 18.82 -11.04 -4.00
CA ALA A 83 19.96 -10.51 -3.24
C ALA A 83 19.55 -9.92 -1.88
N LEU A 84 18.37 -9.29 -1.78
CA LEU A 84 17.83 -8.81 -0.52
C LEU A 84 17.50 -9.94 0.45
N GLY A 85 17.15 -11.11 -0.07
CA GLY A 85 16.75 -12.26 0.72
C GLY A 85 15.40 -12.08 1.41
N ARG A 86 15.02 -13.09 2.20
CA ARG A 86 13.73 -13.11 2.88
C ARG A 86 13.78 -12.29 4.17
N LEU A 87 12.81 -11.37 4.35
CA LEU A 87 12.70 -10.49 5.53
C LEU A 87 14.01 -9.75 5.84
N PRO A 88 14.51 -8.93 4.91
CA PRO A 88 15.74 -8.16 5.12
C PRO A 88 15.62 -7.20 6.32
N ALA A 89 16.76 -6.68 6.76
CA ALA A 89 16.76 -5.51 7.63
C ALA A 89 16.09 -4.33 6.92
N PRO A 90 15.33 -3.47 7.61
CA PRO A 90 14.66 -2.33 6.99
C PRO A 90 15.62 -1.43 6.21
N GLU A 91 16.80 -1.19 6.77
CA GLU A 91 17.86 -0.35 6.18
C GLU A 91 18.34 -0.90 4.83
N ALA A 92 18.44 -2.22 4.71
CA ALA A 92 18.83 -2.87 3.45
C ALA A 92 17.72 -2.70 2.38
N ALA A 93 16.45 -2.80 2.78
CA ALA A 93 15.33 -2.56 1.87
C ALA A 93 15.29 -1.09 1.42
N VAL A 94 15.48 -0.13 2.33
CA VAL A 94 15.56 1.31 2.01
C VAL A 94 16.71 1.59 1.03
N ALA A 95 17.90 1.05 1.30
CA ALA A 95 19.07 1.23 0.44
C ALA A 95 18.81 0.68 -0.98
N ALA A 96 18.25 -0.52 -1.10
CA ALA A 96 17.94 -1.14 -2.39
C ALA A 96 16.87 -0.35 -3.17
N ILE A 97 15.83 0.17 -2.50
CA ILE A 97 14.81 1.01 -3.11
C ILE A 97 15.43 2.30 -3.65
N ARG A 98 16.25 2.98 -2.87
CA ARG A 98 16.94 4.22 -3.29
C ARG A 98 17.92 3.95 -4.43
N GLU A 99 18.66 2.86 -4.38
CA GLU A 99 19.56 2.44 -5.46
C GLU A 99 18.80 2.15 -6.77
N ALA A 100 17.58 1.61 -6.67
CA ALA A 100 16.68 1.41 -7.81
C ALA A 100 16.00 2.70 -8.29
N GLY A 101 16.36 3.85 -7.74
CA GLY A 101 15.84 5.15 -8.09
C GLY A 101 14.50 5.51 -7.43
N GLY A 102 13.98 4.66 -6.56
CA GLY A 102 12.68 4.84 -5.88
C GLY A 102 12.74 5.71 -4.61
N LEU A 103 11.56 5.92 -4.02
CA LEU A 103 11.37 6.49 -2.70
C LEU A 103 10.90 5.39 -1.74
N ALA A 104 11.56 5.27 -0.59
CA ALA A 104 11.20 4.29 0.44
C ALA A 104 10.14 4.87 1.37
N VAL A 105 8.93 4.32 1.35
CA VAL A 105 7.81 4.75 2.18
C VAL A 105 7.48 3.68 3.21
N LEU A 106 7.40 4.08 4.48
CA LEU A 106 7.01 3.19 5.57
C LEU A 106 5.51 2.89 5.48
N ALA A 107 5.16 1.66 5.11
CA ALA A 107 3.78 1.24 4.88
C ALA A 107 3.06 0.95 6.21
N HIS A 108 1.82 1.46 6.35
CA HIS A 108 0.89 1.22 7.47
C HIS A 108 1.58 0.89 8.83
N PRO A 109 2.44 1.79 9.37
CA PRO A 109 3.40 1.48 10.43
C PRO A 109 2.76 0.95 11.71
N PHE A 110 1.54 1.38 12.05
CA PHE A 110 0.87 1.04 13.30
C PHE A 110 -0.32 0.08 13.15
N HIS A 111 -0.47 -0.62 11.99
CA HIS A 111 -1.57 -1.54 11.76
C HIS A 111 -1.58 -2.79 12.68
N ARG A 112 -0.48 -3.05 13.41
CA ARG A 112 -0.34 -4.18 14.34
C ARG A 112 -0.46 -3.70 15.79
N PRO A 113 -1.26 -4.37 16.64
CA PRO A 113 -1.31 -4.08 18.07
C PRO A 113 0.07 -4.15 18.73
N GLY A 114 0.33 -3.25 19.67
CA GLY A 114 1.59 -3.22 20.44
C GLY A 114 2.78 -2.63 19.70
N ARG A 115 2.62 -2.18 18.45
CA ARG A 115 3.71 -1.53 17.71
C ARG A 115 4.06 -0.18 18.33
N ARG A 116 5.34 0.07 18.59
CA ARG A 116 5.87 1.30 19.15
C ARG A 116 6.69 2.07 18.12
N GLU A 117 6.88 3.35 18.32
CA GLU A 117 7.66 4.21 17.41
C GLU A 117 9.14 3.80 17.34
N GLU A 118 9.71 3.40 18.45
CA GLU A 118 11.11 2.93 18.51
C GLU A 118 11.38 1.64 17.73
N ASP A 119 10.32 0.89 17.36
CA ASP A 119 10.42 -0.31 16.54
C ASP A 119 10.45 -0.01 15.04
N LEU A 120 10.37 1.27 14.63
CA LEU A 120 10.25 1.68 13.23
C LEU A 120 11.57 2.21 12.67
N PRO A 121 11.87 1.98 11.38
CA PRO A 121 12.99 2.62 10.71
C PRO A 121 12.75 4.12 10.61
N PHE A 122 13.79 4.94 10.83
CA PHE A 122 13.68 6.41 10.77
C PHE A 122 14.19 6.98 9.44
N ASP A 123 15.07 6.28 8.75
CA ASP A 123 15.62 6.74 7.47
C ASP A 123 14.77 6.27 6.29
N VAL A 124 13.59 6.89 6.16
CA VAL A 124 12.64 6.66 5.05
C VAL A 124 12.30 8.00 4.38
N ASP A 125 11.77 7.94 3.16
CA ASP A 125 11.46 9.12 2.35
C ASP A 125 10.00 9.59 2.52
N GLY A 126 9.17 8.80 3.21
CA GLY A 126 7.78 9.12 3.52
C GLY A 126 7.13 8.10 4.43
N VAL A 127 5.90 8.39 4.87
CA VAL A 127 5.12 7.53 5.76
C VAL A 127 3.70 7.41 5.24
N GLU A 128 3.17 6.20 5.18
CA GLU A 128 1.76 5.97 4.87
C GLU A 128 0.90 6.35 6.09
N ALA A 129 0.46 7.61 6.07
CA ALA A 129 -0.34 8.23 7.11
C ALA A 129 -1.84 7.94 6.98
N ALA A 130 -2.30 7.52 5.79
CA ALA A 130 -3.67 7.10 5.52
C ALA A 130 -3.68 5.78 4.75
N ASN A 131 -3.93 4.67 5.44
CA ASN A 131 -4.12 3.37 4.83
C ASN A 131 -5.53 2.86 5.14
N ALA A 132 -6.30 2.49 4.10
CA ALA A 132 -7.70 2.12 4.26
C ALA A 132 -7.92 0.79 5.01
N ARG A 133 -6.88 -0.02 5.19
CA ARG A 133 -6.92 -1.30 5.93
C ARG A 133 -6.28 -1.23 7.31
N ALA A 134 -5.58 -0.14 7.65
CA ALA A 134 -4.79 -0.06 8.89
C ALA A 134 -5.64 -0.12 10.16
N ALA A 135 -6.81 0.54 10.17
CA ALA A 135 -7.67 0.67 11.34
C ALA A 135 -8.35 -0.64 11.79
N PHE A 136 -8.21 -1.75 11.06
CA PHE A 136 -8.89 -3.02 11.35
C PHE A 136 -8.65 -3.57 12.76
N LYS A 137 -7.41 -3.54 13.25
CA LYS A 137 -7.04 -4.04 14.59
C LYS A 137 -6.59 -2.94 15.54
N VAL A 138 -6.27 -1.79 15.00
CA VAL A 138 -5.75 -0.63 15.72
C VAL A 138 -6.51 0.58 15.16
N PRO A 139 -7.64 0.96 15.78
CA PRO A 139 -8.53 2.00 15.25
C PRO A 139 -7.83 3.35 15.01
N ASP A 140 -6.85 3.70 15.83
CA ASP A 140 -6.06 4.93 15.79
C ASP A 140 -4.76 4.80 14.95
N ALA A 141 -4.61 3.71 14.16
CA ALA A 141 -3.38 3.44 13.42
C ALA A 141 -2.98 4.57 12.46
N ASN A 142 -3.94 5.14 11.74
CA ASN A 142 -3.71 6.25 10.81
C ASN A 142 -3.38 7.55 11.55
N ASP A 143 -4.04 7.85 12.66
CA ASP A 143 -3.77 9.05 13.47
C ASP A 143 -2.34 9.01 14.02
N ARG A 144 -1.91 7.85 14.52
CA ARG A 144 -0.55 7.61 14.97
C ARG A 144 0.46 7.74 13.84
N ALA A 145 0.16 7.21 12.65
CA ALA A 145 1.03 7.32 11.48
C ALA A 145 1.17 8.77 11.00
N ALA A 146 0.08 9.53 11.00
CA ALA A 146 0.09 10.96 10.68
C ALA A 146 0.92 11.78 11.69
N ALA A 147 0.73 11.51 12.99
CA ALA A 147 1.51 12.16 14.05
C ALA A 147 3.01 11.83 13.93
N PHE A 148 3.34 10.56 13.64
CA PHE A 148 4.72 10.11 13.42
C PHE A 148 5.37 10.81 12.21
N ALA A 149 4.64 10.92 11.09
CA ALA A 149 5.12 11.62 9.91
C ALA A 149 5.38 13.11 10.19
N ALA A 150 4.42 13.77 10.85
CA ALA A 150 4.52 15.20 11.20
C ALA A 150 5.69 15.49 12.14
N ALA A 151 5.86 14.66 13.19
CA ALA A 151 6.96 14.83 14.17
C ALA A 151 8.35 14.71 13.55
N ARG A 152 8.46 14.05 12.40
CA ARG A 152 9.73 13.82 11.67
C ARG A 152 9.85 14.61 10.37
N SER A 153 8.88 15.46 10.07
CA SER A 153 8.79 16.21 8.82
C SER A 153 8.88 15.31 7.58
N LEU A 154 8.34 14.09 7.67
CA LEU A 154 8.28 13.13 6.57
C LEU A 154 7.03 13.37 5.74
N PRO A 155 7.12 13.32 4.39
CA PRO A 155 5.96 13.39 3.50
C PRO A 155 4.89 12.36 3.84
N PRO A 156 3.63 12.77 4.09
CA PRO A 156 2.54 11.83 4.31
C PRO A 156 2.04 11.24 2.99
N VAL A 157 1.81 9.94 2.97
CA VAL A 157 1.28 9.17 1.84
C VAL A 157 -0.06 8.55 2.21
N GLY A 158 -0.97 8.48 1.27
CA GLY A 158 -2.23 7.72 1.38
C GLY A 158 -2.30 6.62 0.33
N GLY A 159 -2.75 5.44 0.73
CA GLY A 159 -2.97 4.30 -0.14
C GLY A 159 -4.12 3.42 0.33
N SER A 160 -4.84 2.83 -0.62
CA SER A 160 -5.98 1.97 -0.29
C SER A 160 -5.56 0.62 0.28
N ASP A 161 -4.33 0.17 0.01
CA ASP A 161 -3.87 -1.18 0.28
C ASP A 161 -4.84 -2.22 -0.36
N ALA A 162 -5.34 -1.86 -1.57
CA ALA A 162 -6.35 -2.63 -2.26
C ALA A 162 -5.83 -3.99 -2.69
N HIS A 163 -6.56 -5.04 -2.33
CA HIS A 163 -6.32 -6.42 -2.78
C HIS A 163 -7.45 -6.91 -3.71
N ASP A 164 -8.42 -6.04 -3.97
CA ASP A 164 -9.59 -6.25 -4.83
C ASP A 164 -9.97 -4.89 -5.45
N ALA A 165 -10.40 -4.88 -6.70
CA ALA A 165 -10.75 -3.66 -7.44
C ALA A 165 -11.80 -2.77 -6.73
N ARG A 166 -12.61 -3.33 -5.83
CA ARG A 166 -13.60 -2.58 -5.03
C ARG A 166 -13.01 -1.76 -3.88
N GLU A 167 -11.72 -1.93 -3.61
CA GLU A 167 -11.01 -1.23 -2.53
C GLU A 167 -10.20 -0.04 -3.05
N VAL A 168 -9.89 0.00 -4.35
CA VAL A 168 -9.12 1.05 -5.01
C VAL A 168 -9.74 2.42 -4.74
N GLY A 169 -8.90 3.39 -4.32
CA GLY A 169 -9.31 4.75 -4.01
C GLY A 169 -9.98 4.92 -2.63
N ASN A 170 -10.07 3.88 -1.79
CA ASN A 170 -10.55 4.02 -0.42
C ASN A 170 -9.67 4.97 0.42
N ALA A 171 -8.38 5.01 0.14
CA ALA A 171 -7.47 6.06 0.56
C ALA A 171 -6.52 6.38 -0.60
N TYR A 172 -6.00 7.61 -0.64
CA TYR A 172 -5.16 8.09 -1.72
C TYR A 172 -4.30 9.28 -1.26
N THR A 173 -3.36 9.68 -2.11
CA THR A 173 -2.52 10.86 -1.91
C THR A 173 -2.91 11.93 -2.92
N GLU A 174 -3.10 13.16 -2.47
CA GLU A 174 -3.09 14.34 -3.32
C GLU A 174 -1.64 14.78 -3.52
N LEU A 175 -1.16 14.77 -4.76
CA LEU A 175 0.17 15.24 -5.13
C LEU A 175 0.08 16.50 -5.96
N THR A 176 0.72 17.59 -5.51
CA THR A 176 0.81 18.83 -6.28
C THR A 176 2.06 18.81 -7.15
N ALA A 177 1.90 18.55 -8.44
CA ALA A 177 2.96 18.38 -9.41
C ALA A 177 2.78 19.26 -10.65
N GLU A 178 3.83 19.41 -11.47
CA GLU A 178 3.80 20.20 -12.69
C GLU A 178 3.12 19.47 -13.85
N ALA A 179 3.21 18.12 -13.87
CA ALA A 179 2.64 17.28 -14.90
C ALA A 179 2.22 15.91 -14.32
N LEU A 180 1.30 15.23 -14.99
CA LEU A 180 0.94 13.84 -14.69
C LEU A 180 1.95 12.90 -15.35
N THR A 181 3.12 12.78 -14.76
CA THR A 181 4.19 11.86 -15.17
C THR A 181 4.87 11.27 -13.95
N VAL A 182 5.39 10.05 -14.06
CA VAL A 182 6.06 9.36 -12.95
C VAL A 182 7.18 10.21 -12.34
N PRO A 183 8.10 10.85 -13.14
CA PRO A 183 9.14 11.72 -12.56
C PRO A 183 8.59 12.97 -11.85
N ALA A 184 7.53 13.61 -12.37
CA ALA A 184 6.96 14.81 -11.76
C ALA A 184 6.24 14.48 -10.45
N LEU A 185 5.50 13.37 -10.38
CA LEU A 185 4.85 12.88 -9.15
C LEU A 185 5.88 12.48 -8.09
N ARG A 186 6.97 11.79 -8.51
CA ARG A 186 8.10 11.46 -7.62
C ARG A 186 8.74 12.72 -7.03
N ALA A 187 9.05 13.72 -7.86
CA ALA A 187 9.62 14.98 -7.41
C ALA A 187 8.68 15.76 -6.47
N ALA A 188 7.37 15.67 -6.71
CA ALA A 188 6.35 16.25 -5.83
C ALA A 188 6.36 15.61 -4.45
N LEU A 189 6.37 14.27 -4.37
CA LEU A 189 6.43 13.54 -3.10
C LEU A 189 7.74 13.83 -2.35
N ALA A 190 8.88 13.74 -3.03
CA ALA A 190 10.19 14.03 -2.43
C ALA A 190 10.31 15.46 -1.89
N ALA A 191 9.59 16.43 -2.51
CA ALA A 191 9.52 17.82 -2.04
C ALA A 191 8.44 18.05 -0.95
N GLY A 192 7.80 17.01 -0.43
CA GLY A 192 6.74 17.11 0.59
C GLY A 192 5.44 17.74 0.09
N ARG A 193 5.21 17.79 -1.22
CA ARG A 193 3.99 18.36 -1.81
C ARG A 193 2.90 17.29 -1.90
N SER A 194 2.64 16.63 -0.77
CA SER A 194 1.68 15.54 -0.64
C SER A 194 0.71 15.79 0.52
N ARG A 195 -0.51 15.28 0.36
CA ARG A 195 -1.52 15.18 1.41
C ARG A 195 -2.15 13.78 1.39
N ALA A 196 -2.03 13.05 2.47
CA ALA A 196 -2.69 11.77 2.64
C ALA A 196 -4.19 11.96 2.88
N VAL A 197 -5.03 11.20 2.21
CA VAL A 197 -6.50 11.27 2.31
C VAL A 197 -7.04 9.87 2.59
N LEU A 198 -7.78 9.74 3.69
CA LEU A 198 -8.60 8.57 3.98
C LEU A 198 -10.05 8.89 3.57
N GLY A 199 -10.50 8.33 2.45
CA GLY A 199 -11.88 8.45 2.00
C GLY A 199 -12.83 7.57 2.81
N ARG A 200 -12.44 6.30 3.00
CA ARG A 200 -13.17 5.34 3.84
C ARG A 200 -12.29 4.16 4.24
N ASN A 201 -12.58 3.56 5.38
CA ASN A 201 -11.97 2.28 5.74
C ASN A 201 -12.48 1.15 4.87
N THR A 202 -11.60 0.21 4.53
CA THR A 202 -11.97 -1.02 3.85
C THR A 202 -12.78 -1.92 4.78
N ALA A 203 -13.92 -2.43 4.29
CA ALA A 203 -14.76 -3.35 5.06
C ALA A 203 -13.98 -4.59 5.51
N HIS A 204 -14.23 -5.05 6.74
CA HIS A 204 -13.51 -6.15 7.38
C HIS A 204 -13.54 -7.44 6.53
N VAL A 205 -14.71 -7.73 5.92
CA VAL A 205 -14.88 -8.91 5.06
C VAL A 205 -13.89 -8.93 3.88
N ARG A 206 -13.47 -7.77 3.36
CA ARG A 206 -12.47 -7.71 2.28
C ARG A 206 -11.13 -8.25 2.75
N LYS A 207 -10.73 -7.90 3.97
CA LYS A 207 -9.52 -8.43 4.60
C LYS A 207 -9.61 -9.95 4.82
N GLY A 208 -10.78 -10.44 5.25
CA GLY A 208 -11.08 -11.86 5.33
C GLY A 208 -10.90 -12.56 3.98
N VAL A 209 -11.46 -11.99 2.92
CA VAL A 209 -11.39 -12.51 1.56
C VAL A 209 -9.96 -12.54 1.01
N SER A 210 -9.11 -11.54 1.28
CA SER A 210 -7.70 -11.58 0.87
C SER A 210 -6.94 -12.72 1.57
N GLN A 211 -7.20 -12.95 2.87
CA GLN A 211 -6.61 -14.09 3.58
C GLN A 211 -7.13 -15.44 3.08
N TRP A 212 -8.39 -15.54 2.66
CA TRP A 212 -8.94 -16.70 1.99
C TRP A 212 -8.22 -16.98 0.66
N THR A 213 -8.02 -15.95 -0.17
CA THR A 213 -7.28 -16.05 -1.43
C THR A 213 -5.86 -16.59 -1.20
N LYS A 214 -5.16 -16.04 -0.20
CA LYS A 214 -3.83 -16.50 0.21
C LYS A 214 -3.83 -17.96 0.66
N ALA A 215 -4.86 -18.38 1.41
CA ALA A 215 -5.01 -19.76 1.87
C ALA A 215 -5.26 -20.73 0.71
N LEU A 216 -6.11 -20.35 -0.26
CA LEU A 216 -6.37 -21.15 -1.47
C LEU A 216 -5.07 -21.39 -2.27
N ARG A 217 -4.27 -20.36 -2.49
CA ARG A 217 -3.00 -20.47 -3.24
C ARG A 217 -1.94 -21.31 -2.53
N ARG A 218 -1.93 -21.27 -1.19
CA ARG A 218 -0.98 -22.03 -0.37
C ARG A 218 -1.43 -23.47 -0.09
N GLY A 219 -2.72 -23.77 -0.24
CA GLY A 219 -3.33 -25.07 0.03
C GLY A 219 -3.34 -25.47 1.51
N GLY A 220 -3.88 -26.66 1.79
CA GLY A 220 -3.93 -27.28 3.12
C GLY A 220 -5.25 -27.07 3.86
N VAL A 221 -5.92 -28.17 4.24
CA VAL A 221 -7.28 -28.18 4.84
C VAL A 221 -7.38 -27.31 6.10
N LEU A 222 -6.41 -27.43 7.01
CA LEU A 222 -6.41 -26.62 8.25
C LEU A 222 -6.30 -25.11 7.96
N ARG A 223 -5.50 -24.72 6.96
CA ARG A 223 -5.34 -23.33 6.55
C ARG A 223 -6.63 -22.79 5.95
N LEU A 224 -7.27 -23.56 5.08
CA LEU A 224 -8.56 -23.22 4.49
C LEU A 224 -9.65 -23.09 5.56
N GLY A 225 -9.75 -24.03 6.51
CA GLY A 225 -10.69 -23.94 7.61
C GLY A 225 -10.52 -22.67 8.46
N ARG A 226 -9.28 -22.34 8.82
CA ARG A 226 -8.97 -21.09 9.55
C ARG A 226 -9.32 -19.83 8.74
N ALA A 227 -9.04 -19.83 7.45
CA ALA A 227 -9.35 -18.69 6.59
C ALA A 227 -10.87 -18.52 6.41
N ALA A 228 -11.63 -19.61 6.27
CA ALA A 228 -13.10 -19.57 6.23
C ALA A 228 -13.69 -18.98 7.52
N ALA A 229 -13.26 -19.46 8.68
CA ALA A 229 -13.68 -18.93 9.98
C ALA A 229 -13.33 -17.42 10.10
N TYR A 230 -12.16 -17.00 9.61
CA TYR A 230 -11.76 -15.61 9.63
C TYR A 230 -12.64 -14.73 8.72
N VAL A 231 -13.04 -15.21 7.53
CA VAL A 231 -14.01 -14.50 6.65
C VAL A 231 -15.35 -14.30 7.36
N CYS A 232 -15.88 -15.37 8.01
CA CYS A 232 -17.14 -15.27 8.75
C CYS A 232 -17.05 -14.27 9.89
N TRP A 233 -15.95 -14.28 10.64
CA TRP A 233 -15.71 -13.32 11.71
C TRP A 233 -15.63 -11.88 11.19
N CYS A 234 -14.90 -11.64 10.10
CA CYS A 234 -14.83 -10.33 9.45
C CYS A 234 -16.21 -9.85 8.97
N ALA A 235 -17.02 -10.74 8.38
CA ALA A 235 -18.38 -10.40 7.95
C ALA A 235 -19.28 -10.05 9.14
N TRP A 236 -19.12 -10.75 10.27
CA TRP A 236 -19.84 -10.45 11.51
C TRP A 236 -19.46 -9.06 12.04
N LEU A 237 -18.17 -8.69 12.04
CA LEU A 237 -17.73 -7.35 12.44
C LEU A 237 -18.38 -6.27 11.57
N ASP A 238 -18.41 -6.43 10.24
CA ASP A 238 -19.05 -5.45 9.34
C ASP A 238 -20.55 -5.24 9.64
N VAL A 239 -21.22 -6.24 10.21
CA VAL A 239 -22.64 -6.10 10.63
C VAL A 239 -22.76 -5.41 11.98
N THR A 240 -21.84 -5.68 12.91
CA THR A 240 -21.88 -5.13 14.27
C THR A 240 -21.38 -3.69 14.35
N ASP A 241 -20.39 -3.32 13.55
CA ASP A 241 -19.84 -1.94 13.53
C ASP A 241 -20.76 -0.93 12.83
N ARG A 242 -21.82 -1.40 12.15
CA ARG A 242 -22.85 -0.53 11.56
C ARG A 242 -23.94 -0.09 12.54
N ARG A 243 -23.87 -0.50 13.80
CA ARG A 243 -24.80 -0.14 14.88
C ARG A 243 -24.23 0.91 15.78
#